data_651ec9cf1cfca21291f88d5c6eb199ea
#
_entry.id   651ec9cf1cfca21291f88d5c6eb199ea
#
_cell.length_a   1.000
_cell.length_b   1.000
_cell.length_c   1.000
_cell.angle_alpha   90.00
_cell.angle_beta   90.00
_cell.angle_gamma   90.00
#
_symmetry.space_group_name_H-M   'P 1'
#
loop_
_entity.id
_entity.type
_entity.pdbx_description
1 polymer ?
#
loop_
_entity_poly.entity_id
_entity_poly.type
_entity_poly.pdbx_seq_one_letter_code
_entity_poly.pdbx_strand_id
1 'polypeptide(L)'
;MDIFEYDGKFYSYFSYWDGLNFTKKVLDKFAVKFESELSTREKEIIRAARKSSYIITLAENGAKSTRRHEFSHAFSFTDKAYKTKVFEIVESIPKELRDKFVSGLEGMGYSIGDPAYENEEIQAYLVGYDQKEYRSFFPLILPEEVAPYVASIGEVYAKKESEVLV
;
A
#
# COMPACT_ATOMS: atom_id res chain seq x y z
N MET A 1 -19.89 -12.57 -2.04
CA MET A 1 -18.77 -13.52 -2.24
C MET A 1 -17.56 -12.93 -1.56
N ASP A 2 -16.92 -13.67 -0.66
CA ASP A 2 -15.81 -13.13 0.17
C ASP A 2 -14.44 -13.33 -0.48
N ILE A 3 -14.37 -14.11 -1.55
CA ILE A 3 -13.15 -14.43 -2.30
C ILE A 3 -13.47 -14.35 -3.79
N PHE A 4 -12.60 -13.72 -4.56
CA PHE A 4 -12.68 -13.70 -6.03
C PHE A 4 -11.32 -14.03 -6.66
N GLU A 5 -11.33 -14.59 -7.85
CA GLU A 5 -10.15 -14.88 -8.65
C GLU A 5 -9.93 -13.77 -9.68
N TYR A 6 -8.70 -13.26 -9.75
CA TYR A 6 -8.25 -12.34 -10.78
C TYR A 6 -6.83 -12.69 -11.22
N ASP A 7 -6.63 -12.86 -12.53
CA ASP A 7 -5.34 -13.20 -13.15
C ASP A 7 -4.66 -14.44 -12.52
N GLY A 8 -5.48 -15.48 -12.23
CA GLY A 8 -5.03 -16.74 -11.62
C GLY A 8 -4.70 -16.65 -10.13
N LYS A 9 -4.98 -15.52 -9.48
CA LYS A 9 -4.80 -15.30 -8.04
C LYS A 9 -6.14 -15.11 -7.34
N PHE A 10 -6.23 -15.58 -6.10
CA PHE A 10 -7.40 -15.41 -5.25
C PHE A 10 -7.22 -14.19 -4.36
N TYR A 11 -8.25 -13.36 -4.29
CA TYR A 11 -8.30 -12.16 -3.46
C TYR A 11 -9.49 -12.24 -2.52
N SER A 12 -9.30 -11.84 -1.25
CA SER A 12 -10.36 -11.70 -0.28
C SER A 12 -10.92 -10.28 -0.27
N TYR A 13 -12.19 -10.18 0.10
CA TYR A 13 -12.90 -8.91 0.19
C TYR A 13 -12.57 -8.11 1.45
N PHE A 14 -13.05 -6.86 1.47
CA PHE A 14 -12.89 -5.83 2.51
C PHE A 14 -13.09 -6.27 3.96
N SER A 15 -13.75 -7.39 4.22
CA SER A 15 -13.92 -7.93 5.58
C SER A 15 -12.60 -8.41 6.21
N TYR A 16 -11.56 -8.56 5.41
CA TYR A 16 -10.25 -9.07 5.85
C TYR A 16 -9.13 -8.05 5.76
N TRP A 17 -9.38 -6.89 5.16
CA TRP A 17 -8.36 -5.86 4.94
C TRP A 17 -8.87 -4.52 5.42
N ASP A 18 -8.08 -3.85 6.25
CA ASP A 18 -8.39 -2.51 6.75
C ASP A 18 -8.22 -1.43 5.68
N GLY A 19 -7.46 -1.72 4.62
CA GLY A 19 -7.24 -0.84 3.48
C GLY A 19 -6.92 -1.61 2.21
N LEU A 20 -7.27 -1.02 1.07
CA LEU A 20 -6.92 -1.49 -0.27
C LEU A 20 -6.69 -0.31 -1.18
N ASN A 21 -5.77 -0.47 -2.11
CA ASN A 21 -5.54 0.52 -3.15
C ASN A 21 -5.45 -0.14 -4.53
N PHE A 22 -5.83 0.59 -5.55
CA PHE A 22 -5.72 0.14 -6.94
C PHE A 22 -5.83 1.29 -7.93
N THR A 23 -5.23 1.13 -9.09
CA THR A 23 -5.37 2.08 -10.19
C THR A 23 -6.75 1.93 -10.84
N LYS A 24 -7.24 3.02 -11.45
CA LYS A 24 -8.47 2.97 -12.27
C LYS A 24 -8.41 1.87 -13.34
N LYS A 25 -7.24 1.65 -13.93
CA LYS A 25 -7.05 0.61 -14.95
C LYS A 25 -7.37 -0.80 -14.42
N VAL A 26 -6.98 -1.09 -13.18
CA VAL A 26 -7.31 -2.38 -12.53
C VAL A 26 -8.80 -2.47 -12.27
N LEU A 27 -9.40 -1.40 -11.72
CA LEU A 27 -10.84 -1.35 -11.47
C LEU A 27 -11.67 -1.53 -12.75
N ASP A 28 -11.28 -0.88 -13.85
CA ASP A 28 -11.98 -0.99 -15.14
C ASP A 28 -11.91 -2.43 -15.68
N LYS A 29 -10.75 -3.09 -15.59
CA LYS A 29 -10.61 -4.50 -15.99
C LYS A 29 -11.48 -5.42 -15.14
N PHE A 30 -11.49 -5.19 -13.83
CA PHE A 30 -12.36 -5.93 -12.90
C PHE A 30 -13.84 -5.74 -13.26
N ALA A 31 -14.27 -4.50 -13.46
CA ALA A 31 -15.66 -4.16 -13.79
C ALA A 31 -16.15 -4.85 -15.08
N VAL A 32 -15.29 -4.93 -16.10
CA VAL A 32 -15.61 -5.62 -17.36
C VAL A 32 -15.68 -7.14 -17.16
N LYS A 33 -14.67 -7.72 -16.47
CA LYS A 33 -14.57 -9.17 -16.28
C LYS A 33 -15.73 -9.75 -15.47
N PHE A 34 -16.22 -9.01 -14.47
CA PHE A 34 -17.23 -9.47 -13.51
C PHE A 34 -18.57 -8.70 -13.60
N GLU A 35 -18.86 -8.07 -14.75
CA GLU A 35 -20.02 -7.18 -14.92
C GLU A 35 -21.35 -7.77 -14.41
N SER A 36 -21.59 -9.05 -14.69
CA SER A 36 -22.81 -9.76 -14.28
C SER A 36 -22.86 -10.13 -12.80
N GLU A 37 -21.71 -10.13 -12.12
CA GLU A 37 -21.55 -10.58 -10.73
C GLU A 37 -21.41 -9.42 -9.74
N LEU A 38 -21.23 -8.19 -10.25
CA LEU A 38 -21.02 -7.01 -9.42
C LEU A 38 -22.18 -6.76 -8.47
N SER A 39 -21.86 -6.69 -7.18
CA SER A 39 -22.80 -6.25 -6.14
C SER A 39 -23.16 -4.78 -6.29
N THR A 40 -24.21 -4.33 -5.62
CA THR A 40 -24.63 -2.93 -5.59
C THR A 40 -23.50 -2.02 -5.10
N ARG A 41 -22.78 -2.44 -4.04
CA ARG A 41 -21.69 -1.68 -3.46
C ARG A 41 -20.50 -1.54 -4.42
N GLU A 42 -20.14 -2.59 -5.15
CA GLU A 42 -19.07 -2.54 -6.16
C GLU A 42 -19.44 -1.60 -7.32
N LYS A 43 -20.69 -1.64 -7.79
CA LYS A 43 -21.20 -0.70 -8.80
C LYS A 43 -21.12 0.76 -8.34
N GLU A 44 -21.36 1.01 -7.05
CA GLU A 44 -21.21 2.35 -6.45
C GLU A 44 -19.76 2.79 -6.41
N ILE A 45 -18.81 1.92 -5.98
CA ILE A 45 -17.38 2.20 -5.98
C ILE A 45 -16.88 2.50 -7.40
N ILE A 46 -17.24 1.66 -8.37
CA ILE A 46 -16.87 1.85 -9.78
C ILE A 46 -17.42 3.18 -10.30
N ARG A 47 -18.64 3.55 -9.94
CA ARG A 47 -19.25 4.82 -10.33
C ARG A 47 -18.53 6.01 -9.70
N ALA A 48 -18.22 5.95 -8.41
CA ALA A 48 -17.50 7.00 -7.70
C ALA A 48 -16.07 7.18 -8.25
N ALA A 49 -15.41 6.09 -8.61
CA ALA A 49 -14.04 6.09 -9.14
C ALA A 49 -13.89 6.57 -10.60
N ARG A 50 -14.99 6.86 -11.32
CA ARG A 50 -14.95 7.19 -12.76
C ARG A 50 -14.02 8.32 -13.15
N LYS A 51 -13.82 9.31 -12.25
CA LYS A 51 -12.98 10.49 -12.46
C LYS A 51 -11.60 10.42 -11.77
N SER A 52 -11.33 9.32 -11.08
CA SER A 52 -10.10 9.13 -10.31
C SER A 52 -9.10 8.30 -11.10
N SER A 53 -7.81 8.57 -10.97
CA SER A 53 -6.74 7.74 -11.53
C SER A 53 -6.29 6.64 -10.57
N TYR A 54 -6.50 6.86 -9.27
CA TYR A 54 -6.13 5.97 -8.17
C TYR A 54 -7.25 5.94 -7.13
N ILE A 55 -7.49 4.79 -6.56
CA ILE A 55 -8.59 4.56 -5.61
C ILE A 55 -8.00 3.96 -4.34
N ILE A 56 -8.40 4.51 -3.20
CA ILE A 56 -8.13 3.97 -1.87
C ILE A 56 -9.47 3.63 -1.23
N THR A 57 -9.56 2.47 -0.65
CA THR A 57 -10.68 2.08 0.21
C THR A 57 -10.15 1.77 1.60
N LEU A 58 -10.82 2.27 2.61
CA LEU A 58 -10.44 2.09 4.01
C LEU A 58 -11.62 1.55 4.79
N ALA A 59 -11.36 0.66 5.75
CA ALA A 59 -12.36 0.30 6.73
C ALA A 59 -12.71 1.54 7.58
N GLU A 60 -13.98 1.68 7.97
CA GLU A 60 -14.47 2.84 8.74
C GLU A 60 -13.68 3.07 10.03
N ASN A 61 -13.27 1.97 10.68
CA ASN A 61 -12.47 1.98 11.92
C ASN A 61 -11.04 1.48 11.70
N GLY A 62 -10.54 1.56 10.44
CA GLY A 62 -9.19 1.13 10.09
C GLY A 62 -8.11 1.90 10.86
N ALA A 63 -6.99 1.24 11.13
CA ALA A 63 -5.88 1.83 11.86
C ALA A 63 -5.30 3.07 11.13
N LYS A 64 -4.78 4.03 11.89
CA LYS A 64 -4.10 5.20 11.32
C LYS A 64 -2.86 4.78 10.50
N SER A 65 -2.16 3.74 10.92
CA SER A 65 -1.06 3.09 10.21
C SER A 65 -1.48 2.63 8.81
N THR A 66 -2.59 1.88 8.70
CA THR A 66 -3.15 1.43 7.43
C THR A 66 -3.51 2.61 6.52
N ARG A 67 -4.18 3.64 7.06
CA ARG A 67 -4.51 4.84 6.29
C ARG A 67 -3.25 5.49 5.70
N ARG A 68 -2.21 5.67 6.49
CA ARG A 68 -0.95 6.27 6.04
C ARG A 68 -0.27 5.40 4.99
N HIS A 69 -0.26 4.08 5.18
CA HIS A 69 0.24 3.10 4.21
C HIS A 69 -0.44 3.27 2.84
N GLU A 70 -1.76 3.24 2.79
CA GLU A 70 -2.51 3.36 1.53
C GLU A 70 -2.35 4.75 0.85
N PHE A 71 -2.32 5.82 1.66
CA PHE A 71 -2.08 7.17 1.12
C PHE A 71 -0.68 7.32 0.55
N SER A 72 0.33 6.65 1.12
CA SER A 72 1.69 6.69 0.60
C SER A 72 1.80 6.10 -0.81
N HIS A 73 1.08 5.01 -1.09
CA HIS A 73 0.95 4.45 -2.43
C HIS A 73 0.29 5.45 -3.41
N ALA A 74 -0.78 6.11 -2.98
CA ALA A 74 -1.44 7.12 -3.81
C ALA A 74 -0.52 8.31 -4.11
N PHE A 75 0.25 8.78 -3.13
CA PHE A 75 1.22 9.86 -3.34
C PHE A 75 2.34 9.42 -4.29
N SER A 76 2.87 8.22 -4.12
CA SER A 76 3.87 7.64 -5.03
C SER A 76 3.35 7.49 -6.46
N PHE A 77 2.09 7.11 -6.62
CA PHE A 77 1.47 6.99 -7.93
C PHE A 77 1.20 8.33 -8.60
N THR A 78 0.77 9.35 -7.85
CA THR A 78 0.30 10.63 -8.38
C THR A 78 1.36 11.72 -8.43
N ASP A 79 2.45 11.58 -7.66
CA ASP A 79 3.53 12.58 -7.55
C ASP A 79 4.90 11.95 -7.74
N LYS A 80 5.48 12.21 -8.93
CA LYS A 80 6.81 11.70 -9.27
C LYS A 80 7.91 12.23 -8.34
N ALA A 81 7.80 13.45 -7.83
CA ALA A 81 8.81 14.03 -6.94
C ALA A 81 8.76 13.35 -5.56
N TYR A 82 7.56 13.07 -5.05
CA TYR A 82 7.38 12.25 -3.86
C TYR A 82 7.99 10.87 -4.05
N LYS A 83 7.59 10.16 -5.12
CA LYS A 83 8.11 8.83 -5.44
C LYS A 83 9.62 8.78 -5.48
N THR A 84 10.25 9.71 -6.20
CA THR A 84 11.71 9.76 -6.30
C THR A 84 12.37 9.86 -4.93
N LYS A 85 11.88 10.78 -4.06
CA LYS A 85 12.47 10.97 -2.73
C LYS A 85 12.32 9.76 -1.81
N VAL A 86 11.14 9.16 -1.77
CA VAL A 86 10.92 7.99 -0.90
C VAL A 86 11.71 6.78 -1.40
N PHE A 87 11.87 6.61 -2.72
CA PHE A 87 12.67 5.54 -3.29
C PHE A 87 14.16 5.72 -3.01
N GLU A 88 14.69 6.94 -3.11
CA GLU A 88 16.09 7.24 -2.71
C GLU A 88 16.35 6.83 -1.25
N ILE A 89 15.40 7.08 -0.34
CA ILE A 89 15.52 6.66 1.06
C ILE A 89 15.48 5.14 1.17
N VAL A 90 14.54 4.46 0.52
CA VAL A 90 14.42 2.99 0.54
C VAL A 90 15.67 2.32 -0.06
N GLU A 91 16.21 2.87 -1.14
CA GLU A 91 17.43 2.36 -1.79
C GLU A 91 18.69 2.57 -0.95
N SER A 92 18.67 3.53 -0.01
CA SER A 92 19.77 3.73 0.96
C SER A 92 19.77 2.73 2.11
N ILE A 93 18.73 1.89 2.24
CA ILE A 93 18.64 0.85 3.27
C ILE A 93 19.72 -0.20 3.01
N PRO A 94 20.56 -0.55 4.03
CA PRO A 94 21.56 -1.59 3.89
C PRO A 94 20.95 -2.92 3.42
N LYS A 95 21.72 -3.65 2.60
CA LYS A 95 21.24 -4.89 1.98
C LYS A 95 20.69 -5.89 2.99
N GLU A 96 21.36 -6.09 4.12
CA GLU A 96 20.93 -7.03 5.16
C GLU A 96 19.56 -6.66 5.74
N LEU A 97 19.29 -5.37 5.93
CA LEU A 97 18.00 -4.89 6.41
C LEU A 97 16.94 -4.97 5.33
N ARG A 98 17.31 -4.66 4.07
CA ARG A 98 16.41 -4.81 2.92
C ARG A 98 15.99 -6.28 2.72
N ASP A 99 16.93 -7.22 2.84
CA ASP A 99 16.64 -8.66 2.74
C ASP A 99 15.62 -9.11 3.80
N LYS A 100 15.69 -8.55 5.03
CA LYS A 100 14.69 -8.81 6.07
C LYS A 100 13.30 -8.27 5.69
N PHE A 101 13.21 -7.08 5.07
CA PHE A 101 11.95 -6.55 4.55
C PHE A 101 11.36 -7.45 3.48
N VAL A 102 12.15 -7.82 2.47
CA VAL A 102 11.72 -8.68 1.37
C VAL A 102 11.22 -10.02 1.91
N SER A 103 11.93 -10.64 2.85
CA SER A 103 11.49 -11.88 3.50
C SER A 103 10.17 -11.71 4.27
N GLY A 104 9.97 -10.58 4.95
CA GLY A 104 8.71 -10.29 5.63
C GLY A 104 7.54 -10.12 4.66
N LEU A 105 7.76 -9.38 3.56
CA LEU A 105 6.77 -9.21 2.50
C LEU A 105 6.39 -10.56 1.87
N GLU A 106 7.38 -11.41 1.55
CA GLU A 106 7.14 -12.76 1.03
C GLU A 106 6.30 -13.60 2.00
N GLY A 107 6.64 -13.54 3.30
CA GLY A 107 5.89 -14.22 4.37
C GLY A 107 4.43 -13.78 4.48
N MET A 108 4.11 -12.55 4.08
CA MET A 108 2.74 -12.01 4.00
C MET A 108 2.05 -12.32 2.66
N GLY A 109 2.73 -12.96 1.71
CA GLY A 109 2.17 -13.34 0.41
C GLY A 109 2.33 -12.31 -0.71
N TYR A 110 3.16 -11.29 -0.52
CA TYR A 110 3.50 -10.35 -1.59
C TYR A 110 4.33 -11.02 -2.69
N SER A 111 4.13 -10.58 -3.93
CA SER A 111 4.95 -11.04 -5.07
C SER A 111 6.31 -10.37 -5.03
N ILE A 112 7.37 -11.15 -4.83
CA ILE A 112 8.74 -10.69 -4.75
C ILE A 112 9.45 -10.87 -6.10
N GLY A 113 10.50 -10.06 -6.35
CA GLY A 113 11.35 -10.15 -7.54
C GLY A 113 11.21 -8.95 -8.50
N ASP A 114 10.33 -7.99 -8.20
CA ASP A 114 10.30 -6.67 -8.83
C ASP A 114 10.78 -5.61 -7.83
N PRO A 115 12.00 -5.08 -7.99
CA PRO A 115 12.54 -4.07 -7.07
C PRO A 115 11.69 -2.80 -6.95
N ALA A 116 10.98 -2.42 -8.02
CA ALA A 116 10.12 -1.24 -7.97
C ALA A 116 8.88 -1.49 -7.11
N TYR A 117 8.31 -2.70 -7.21
CA TYR A 117 7.19 -3.11 -6.36
C TYR A 117 7.63 -3.27 -4.88
N GLU A 118 8.79 -3.89 -4.65
CA GLU A 118 9.35 -4.01 -3.30
C GLU A 118 9.59 -2.63 -2.66
N ASN A 119 10.14 -1.66 -3.42
CA ASN A 119 10.32 -0.28 -2.94
C ASN A 119 8.99 0.38 -2.56
N GLU A 120 7.93 0.16 -3.36
CA GLU A 120 6.58 0.67 -3.07
C GLU A 120 6.05 0.12 -1.75
N GLU A 121 6.18 -1.18 -1.51
CA GLU A 121 5.70 -1.77 -0.26
C GLU A 121 6.55 -1.36 0.95
N ILE A 122 7.87 -1.40 0.82
CA ILE A 122 8.78 -1.01 1.93
C ILE A 122 8.51 0.44 2.35
N GLN A 123 8.39 1.39 1.39
CA GLN A 123 8.09 2.78 1.74
C GLN A 123 6.73 2.92 2.44
N ALA A 124 5.72 2.17 1.99
CA ALA A 124 4.38 2.23 2.58
C ALA A 124 4.36 1.70 4.02
N TYR A 125 5.06 0.60 4.29
CA TYR A 125 5.22 0.09 5.65
C TYR A 125 6.01 1.03 6.55
N LEU A 126 7.04 1.72 6.03
CA LEU A 126 7.79 2.71 6.81
C LEU A 126 6.95 3.97 7.10
N VAL A 127 6.10 4.43 6.17
CA VAL A 127 5.14 5.52 6.38
C VAL A 127 4.05 5.14 7.38
N GLY A 128 3.51 3.93 7.25
CA GLY A 128 2.50 3.37 8.14
C GLY A 128 3.05 2.84 9.47
N TYR A 129 4.33 3.08 9.79
CA TYR A 129 4.98 2.47 10.93
C TYR A 129 4.20 2.66 12.24
N ASP A 130 3.79 1.54 12.83
CA ASP A 130 3.36 1.39 14.22
C ASP A 130 4.19 0.26 14.85
N GLN A 131 4.87 0.54 15.95
CA GLN A 131 5.83 -0.39 16.54
C GLN A 131 5.22 -1.76 16.89
N LYS A 132 3.97 -1.78 17.32
CA LYS A 132 3.29 -3.02 17.71
C LYS A 132 2.92 -3.87 16.50
N GLU A 133 2.27 -3.25 15.51
CA GLU A 133 1.86 -3.92 14.27
C GLU A 133 3.08 -4.34 13.44
N TYR A 134 4.09 -3.47 13.36
CA TYR A 134 5.29 -3.70 12.59
C TYR A 134 6.05 -4.97 13.01
N ARG A 135 6.13 -5.26 14.31
CA ARG A 135 6.73 -6.49 14.82
C ARG A 135 6.01 -7.76 14.40
N SER A 136 4.72 -7.70 14.13
CA SER A 136 3.97 -8.85 13.63
C SER A 136 4.23 -9.13 12.17
N PHE A 137 4.51 -8.09 11.38
CA PHE A 137 4.80 -8.21 9.96
C PHE A 137 6.29 -8.48 9.68
N PHE A 138 7.18 -7.86 10.46
CA PHE A 138 8.63 -7.94 10.28
C PHE A 138 9.33 -8.34 11.58
N PRO A 139 9.16 -9.59 12.05
CA PRO A 139 9.67 -10.03 13.35
C PRO A 139 11.21 -10.04 13.42
N LEU A 140 11.91 -10.07 12.29
CA LEU A 140 13.37 -10.08 12.20
C LEU A 140 13.98 -8.67 12.17
N ILE A 141 13.16 -7.62 12.17
CA ILE A 141 13.61 -6.23 12.12
C ILE A 141 13.46 -5.59 13.49
N LEU A 142 14.54 -5.04 14.03
CA LEU A 142 14.49 -4.30 15.28
C LEU A 142 14.05 -2.84 15.03
N PRO A 143 13.26 -2.23 15.94
CA PRO A 143 12.80 -0.85 15.78
C PRO A 143 13.94 0.16 15.56
N GLU A 144 15.08 -0.01 16.22
CA GLU A 144 16.25 0.83 16.07
C GLU A 144 16.90 0.75 14.69
N GLU A 145 16.79 -0.38 14.00
CA GLU A 145 17.31 -0.54 12.63
C GLU A 145 16.54 0.31 11.63
N VAL A 146 15.24 0.51 11.85
CA VAL A 146 14.37 1.25 10.92
C VAL A 146 14.11 2.69 11.32
N ALA A 147 14.36 3.07 12.56
CA ALA A 147 14.07 4.40 13.09
C ALA A 147 14.54 5.57 12.19
N PRO A 148 15.77 5.57 11.64
CA PRO A 148 16.23 6.64 10.77
C PRO A 148 15.41 6.74 9.47
N TYR A 149 15.01 5.61 8.89
CA TYR A 149 14.23 5.56 7.65
C TYR A 149 12.78 5.97 7.89
N VAL A 150 12.17 5.52 8.99
CA VAL A 150 10.84 5.94 9.44
C VAL A 150 10.79 7.46 9.62
N ALA A 151 11.81 8.06 10.25
CA ALA A 151 11.88 9.50 10.43
C ALA A 151 11.97 10.22 9.07
N SER A 152 12.93 9.83 8.22
CA SER A 152 13.17 10.49 6.93
C SER A 152 11.96 10.37 5.98
N ILE A 153 11.36 9.19 5.84
CA ILE A 153 10.17 8.99 5.02
C ILE A 153 8.96 9.70 5.63
N GLY A 154 8.85 9.68 6.96
CA GLY A 154 7.78 10.38 7.68
C GLY A 154 7.76 11.89 7.41
N GLU A 155 8.92 12.55 7.30
CA GLU A 155 9.03 13.96 6.94
C GLU A 155 8.55 14.21 5.50
N VAL A 156 8.96 13.37 4.54
CA VAL A 156 8.53 13.48 3.13
C VAL A 156 7.01 13.29 3.02
N TYR A 157 6.47 12.28 3.72
CA TYR A 157 5.04 12.00 3.76
C TYR A 157 4.25 13.15 4.39
N ALA A 158 4.65 13.63 5.57
CA ALA A 158 3.94 14.71 6.28
C ALA A 158 3.88 16.00 5.46
N LYS A 159 4.98 16.33 4.75
CA LYS A 159 4.98 17.45 3.83
C LYS A 159 3.94 17.27 2.73
N LYS A 160 3.92 16.09 2.09
CA LYS A 160 2.95 15.80 1.02
C LYS A 160 1.52 15.77 1.53
N GLU A 161 1.28 15.16 2.68
CA GLU A 161 -0.04 15.14 3.32
C GLU A 161 -0.58 16.54 3.57
N SER A 162 0.26 17.47 4.04
CA SER A 162 -0.13 18.86 4.27
C SER A 162 -0.46 19.65 2.99
N GLU A 163 0.08 19.25 1.84
CA GLU A 163 -0.23 19.87 0.53
C GLU A 163 -1.58 19.42 -0.04
N VAL A 164 -2.04 18.24 0.33
CA VAL A 164 -3.18 17.55 -0.34
C VAL A 164 -4.44 17.54 0.52
N LEU A 165 -4.30 17.48 1.85
CA LEU A 165 -5.42 17.31 2.78
C LEU A 165 -5.82 18.64 3.51
N VAL A 166 -5.51 19.78 2.91
CA VAL A 166 -5.94 21.11 3.39
C VAL A 166 -7.35 21.44 2.90
#